data_e9a441580c4c854514b1537ac19d5b54
#
_entry.id   e9a441580c4c854514b1537ac19d5b54
#
_cell.length_a   1.000
_cell.length_b   1.000
_cell.length_c   1.000
_cell.angle_alpha   90.00
_cell.angle_beta   90.00
_cell.angle_gamma   90.00
#
_symmetry.space_group_name_H-M   'P 1'
#
loop_
_entity.id
_entity.type
_entity.pdbx_description
1 polymer ?
#
loop_
_entity_poly.entity_id
_entity_poly.type
_entity_poly.pdbx_seq_one_letter_code
_entity_poly.pdbx_strand_id
1 'polypeptide(L)'
;MKFKAWNVAPPCPDGRRALEESGLSPLLAAVLSARGVTDPEDARRLLSPQAEPLLDPLLMRDMDKAAARVRRAVDFGETITVYGD
;
A
#
# COMPACT_ATOMS: atom_id res chain seq x y z
N MET A 1 -29.26 9.70 -0.47
CA MET A 1 -28.12 8.90 -0.95
C MET A 1 -27.51 9.53 -2.16
N LYS A 2 -26.25 9.79 -2.10
CA LYS A 2 -25.52 10.49 -3.16
C LYS A 2 -24.94 9.55 -4.23
N PHE A 3 -24.75 8.29 -3.90
CA PHE A 3 -24.18 7.32 -4.80
C PHE A 3 -25.29 6.46 -5.38
N LYS A 4 -25.41 6.49 -6.71
CA LYS A 4 -26.44 5.74 -7.44
C LYS A 4 -25.91 4.47 -8.11
N ALA A 5 -24.61 4.27 -8.10
CA ALA A 5 -23.96 3.12 -8.72
C ALA A 5 -22.67 2.75 -7.98
N TRP A 6 -22.37 1.48 -7.99
CA TRP A 6 -21.09 0.95 -7.49
C TRP A 6 -20.23 0.59 -8.69
N ASN A 7 -19.00 1.04 -8.66
CA ASN A 7 -18.00 0.65 -9.65
C ASN A 7 -17.09 -0.40 -9.02
N VAL A 8 -17.34 -1.65 -9.32
CA VAL A 8 -16.61 -2.77 -8.75
C VAL A 8 -15.57 -3.25 -9.75
N ALA A 9 -14.30 -3.24 -9.38
CA ALA A 9 -13.24 -3.74 -10.22
C ALA A 9 -13.38 -5.26 -10.38
N PRO A 10 -13.44 -5.80 -11.62
CA PRO A 10 -13.54 -7.22 -11.84
C PRO A 10 -12.22 -7.92 -11.51
N PRO A 11 -12.25 -9.15 -10.98
CA PRO A 11 -11.04 -9.93 -10.84
C PRO A 11 -10.51 -10.36 -12.22
N CYS A 12 -9.18 -10.41 -12.35
CA CYS A 12 -8.55 -10.97 -13.54
C CYS A 12 -8.67 -12.50 -13.53
N PRO A 13 -9.36 -13.13 -14.49
CA PRO A 13 -9.62 -14.58 -14.43
C PRO A 13 -8.36 -15.44 -14.35
N ASP A 14 -7.34 -15.12 -15.16
CA ASP A 14 -6.10 -15.90 -15.19
C ASP A 14 -5.28 -15.67 -13.92
N GLY A 15 -5.19 -14.45 -13.46
CA GLY A 15 -4.51 -14.10 -12.21
C GLY A 15 -5.20 -14.76 -11.00
N ARG A 16 -6.53 -14.71 -10.97
CA ARG A 16 -7.31 -15.37 -9.93
C ARG A 16 -7.03 -16.87 -9.89
N ARG A 17 -7.03 -17.52 -11.05
CA ARG A 17 -6.75 -18.94 -11.15
C ARG A 17 -5.35 -19.28 -10.64
N ALA A 18 -4.35 -18.52 -11.05
CA ALA A 18 -2.97 -18.71 -10.60
C ALA A 18 -2.86 -18.63 -9.06
N LEU A 19 -3.54 -17.65 -8.46
CA LEU A 19 -3.53 -17.48 -7.02
C LEU A 19 -4.28 -18.62 -6.30
N GLU A 20 -5.39 -19.07 -6.83
CA GLU A 20 -6.14 -20.22 -6.28
C GLU A 20 -5.29 -21.51 -6.34
N GLU A 21 -4.61 -21.75 -7.46
CA GLU A 21 -3.73 -22.89 -7.63
C GLU A 21 -2.54 -22.87 -6.67
N SER A 22 -2.12 -21.68 -6.24
CA SER A 22 -1.05 -21.53 -5.24
C SER A 22 -1.52 -21.80 -3.81
N GLY A 23 -2.81 -22.00 -3.58
CA GLY A 23 -3.38 -22.34 -2.28
C GLY A 23 -4.18 -21.24 -1.60
N LEU A 24 -4.38 -20.08 -2.25
CA LEU A 24 -5.20 -19.01 -1.70
C LEU A 24 -6.69 -19.32 -1.86
N SER A 25 -7.50 -18.83 -0.90
CA SER A 25 -8.94 -18.97 -0.99
C SER A 25 -9.50 -18.23 -2.22
N PRO A 26 -10.63 -18.69 -2.79
CA PRO A 26 -11.23 -18.02 -3.93
C PRO A 26 -11.53 -16.55 -3.71
N LEU A 27 -11.99 -16.18 -2.51
CA LEU A 27 -12.28 -14.77 -2.18
C LEU A 27 -11.01 -13.93 -2.17
N LEU A 28 -9.96 -14.40 -1.50
CA LEU A 28 -8.70 -13.67 -1.43
C LEU A 28 -8.06 -13.55 -2.81
N ALA A 29 -8.08 -14.62 -3.61
CA ALA A 29 -7.59 -14.61 -4.97
C ALA A 29 -8.36 -13.58 -5.84
N ALA A 30 -9.67 -13.50 -5.69
CA ALA A 30 -10.47 -12.52 -6.40
C ALA A 30 -10.11 -11.09 -6.02
N VAL A 31 -9.97 -10.80 -4.74
CA VAL A 31 -9.62 -9.46 -4.25
C VAL A 31 -8.24 -9.03 -4.73
N LEU A 32 -7.25 -9.91 -4.58
CA LEU A 32 -5.88 -9.61 -4.99
C LEU A 32 -5.77 -9.40 -6.50
N SER A 33 -6.39 -10.28 -7.30
CA SER A 33 -6.36 -10.16 -8.75
C SER A 33 -7.05 -8.88 -9.24
N ALA A 34 -8.15 -8.47 -8.61
CA ALA A 34 -8.82 -7.21 -8.91
C ALA A 34 -7.94 -6.00 -8.61
N ARG A 35 -6.99 -6.13 -7.69
CA ARG A 35 -6.02 -5.09 -7.33
C ARG A 35 -4.73 -5.16 -8.15
N GLY A 36 -4.65 -6.04 -9.14
CA GLY A 36 -3.49 -6.18 -10.00
C GLY A 36 -2.41 -7.11 -9.47
N VAL A 37 -2.64 -7.80 -8.36
CA VAL A 37 -1.73 -8.82 -7.82
C VAL A 37 -2.13 -10.17 -8.39
N THR A 38 -1.38 -10.63 -9.38
CA THR A 38 -1.69 -11.86 -10.13
C THR A 38 -0.61 -12.94 -10.02
N ASP A 39 0.58 -12.57 -9.58
CA ASP A 39 1.69 -13.49 -9.38
C ASP A 39 1.62 -14.07 -7.96
N PRO A 40 1.61 -15.41 -7.79
CA PRO A 40 1.61 -16.04 -6.47
C PRO A 40 2.75 -15.58 -5.56
N GLU A 41 3.92 -15.30 -6.12
CA GLU A 41 5.08 -14.85 -5.35
C GLU A 41 4.87 -13.42 -4.81
N ASP A 42 4.29 -12.54 -5.61
CA ASP A 42 3.95 -11.20 -5.17
C ASP A 42 2.87 -11.24 -4.08
N ALA A 43 1.88 -12.11 -4.24
CA ALA A 43 0.84 -12.32 -3.23
C ALA A 43 1.44 -12.80 -1.91
N ARG A 44 2.37 -13.75 -1.98
CA ARG A 44 3.05 -14.29 -0.80
C ARG A 44 3.81 -13.20 -0.06
N ARG A 45 4.54 -12.37 -0.78
CA ARG A 45 5.29 -11.24 -0.19
C ARG A 45 4.35 -10.22 0.47
N LEU A 46 3.27 -9.87 -0.22
CA LEU A 46 2.29 -8.90 0.31
C LEU A 46 1.61 -9.41 1.59
N LEU A 47 1.28 -10.70 1.64
CA LEU A 47 0.57 -11.31 2.77
C LEU A 47 1.51 -11.77 3.89
N SER A 48 2.81 -11.72 3.67
CA SER A 48 3.77 -12.15 4.68
C SER A 48 3.77 -11.19 5.87
N PRO A 49 3.73 -11.73 7.12
CA PRO A 49 3.90 -10.90 8.31
C PRO A 49 5.30 -10.30 8.43
N GLN A 50 6.25 -10.86 7.69
CA GLN A 50 7.63 -10.34 7.57
C GLN A 50 7.74 -9.56 6.26
N ALA A 51 6.94 -8.50 6.12
CA ALA A 51 6.96 -7.64 4.95
C ALA A 51 8.39 -7.17 4.64
N GLU A 52 8.67 -6.92 3.35
CA GLU A 52 9.94 -6.34 2.94
C GLU A 52 10.21 -5.07 3.75
N PRO A 53 11.46 -4.83 4.16
CA PRO A 53 11.79 -3.61 4.89
C PRO A 53 11.45 -2.39 4.05
N LEU A 54 10.99 -1.34 4.71
CA LEU A 54 10.72 -0.07 4.06
C LEU A 54 12.03 0.49 3.50
N LEU A 55 11.92 1.19 2.39
CA LEU A 55 13.06 1.90 1.81
C LEU A 55 13.49 3.03 2.75
N ASP A 56 14.76 3.42 2.66
CA ASP A 56 15.26 4.56 3.41
C ASP A 56 14.47 5.82 3.05
N PRO A 57 13.83 6.49 4.03
CA PRO A 57 13.06 7.71 3.77
C PRO A 57 13.88 8.82 3.10
N LEU A 58 15.19 8.84 3.32
CA LEU A 58 16.06 9.85 2.71
C LEU A 58 16.19 9.69 1.19
N LEU A 59 15.72 8.56 0.63
CA LEU A 59 15.62 8.40 -0.83
C LEU A 59 14.48 9.24 -1.42
N MET A 60 13.55 9.70 -0.62
CA MET A 60 12.50 10.61 -1.09
C MET A 60 13.11 11.99 -1.35
N ARG A 61 12.65 12.60 -2.46
CA ARG A 61 13.09 13.94 -2.83
C ARG A 61 12.83 14.93 -1.69
N ASP A 62 13.84 15.72 -1.35
CA ASP A 62 13.79 16.78 -0.33
C ASP A 62 13.45 16.28 1.09
N MET A 63 13.50 14.97 1.35
CA MET A 63 13.26 14.44 2.70
C MET A 63 14.31 14.95 3.69
N ASP A 64 15.55 15.08 3.28
CA ASP A 64 16.63 15.64 4.09
C ASP A 64 16.33 17.06 4.54
N LYS A 65 15.81 17.88 3.62
CA LYS A 65 15.42 19.27 3.91
C LYS A 65 14.21 19.32 4.84
N ALA A 66 13.22 18.47 4.58
CA ALA A 66 12.02 18.39 5.41
C ALA A 66 12.36 17.96 6.84
N ALA A 67 13.18 16.93 6.99
CA ALA A 67 13.62 16.45 8.28
C ALA A 67 14.42 17.52 9.05
N ALA A 68 15.33 18.22 8.38
CA ALA A 68 16.10 19.29 8.99
C ALA A 68 15.20 20.44 9.43
N ARG A 69 14.17 20.77 8.65
CA ARG A 69 13.22 21.84 8.99
C ARG A 69 12.38 21.48 10.23
N VAL A 70 11.90 20.24 10.30
CA VAL A 70 11.15 19.76 11.48
C VAL A 70 12.06 19.76 12.71
N ARG A 71 13.30 19.29 12.56
CA ARG A 71 14.29 19.30 13.66
C ARG A 71 14.51 20.69 14.21
N ARG A 72 14.67 21.67 13.31
CA ARG A 72 14.83 23.07 13.70
C ARG A 72 13.63 23.57 14.48
N ALA A 73 12.42 23.24 14.03
CA ALA A 73 11.20 23.64 14.73
C ALA A 73 11.16 23.08 16.15
N VAL A 74 11.55 21.82 16.33
CA VAL A 74 11.64 21.20 17.65
C VAL A 74 12.70 21.89 18.52
N ASP A 75 13.88 22.12 17.99
CA ASP A 75 15.01 22.72 18.73
C ASP A 75 14.73 24.17 19.16
N PHE A 76 13.95 24.92 18.37
CA PHE A 76 13.64 26.33 18.66
C PHE A 76 12.25 26.53 19.24
N GLY A 77 11.53 25.48 19.57
CA GLY A 77 10.21 25.57 20.20
C GLY A 77 9.12 26.16 19.31
N GLU A 78 9.27 26.04 17.98
CA GLU A 78 8.24 26.51 17.04
C GLU A 78 6.99 25.62 17.11
N THR A 79 5.83 26.19 16.85
CA THR A 79 4.59 25.45 16.76
C THR A 79 4.54 24.63 15.48
N ILE A 80 4.26 23.32 15.63
CA ILE A 80 4.08 22.42 14.49
C ILE A 80 2.61 22.05 14.44
N THR A 81 1.96 22.28 13.30
CA THR A 81 0.56 21.91 13.07
C THR A 81 0.51 20.77 12.06
N VAL A 82 -0.20 19.70 12.43
CA VAL A 82 -0.45 18.56 11.53
C VAL A 82 -1.94 18.54 11.22
N TYR A 83 -2.28 18.50 9.94
CA TYR A 83 -3.66 18.40 9.52
C TYR A 83 -3.79 17.48 8.31
N GLY A 84 -4.99 17.00 8.10
CA GLY A 84 -5.29 16.11 6.99
C GLY A 84 -6.74 15.66 7.02
N ASP A 85 -7.08 14.78 6.10
CA ASP A 85 -8.42 14.18 6.05
C ASP A 85 -8.53 12.98 6.99
#